data_2ce5b0117f7ad4778173c56956e20e9e
#
_entry.id   2ce5b0117f7ad4778173c56956e20e9e
#
_cell.length_a   1.000
_cell.length_b   1.000
_cell.length_c   1.000
_cell.angle_alpha   90.00
_cell.angle_beta   90.00
_cell.angle_gamma   90.00
#
_symmetry.space_group_name_H-M   'P 1'
#
loop_
_entity.id
_entity.type
_entity.pdbx_description
1 polymer ?
#
loop_
_entity_poly.entity_id
_entity_poly.type
_entity_poly.pdbx_seq_one_letter_code
_entity_poly.pdbx_strand_id
1 'polypeptide(L)'
;MTGTQELAIKIPENEWISANGRMHWKERASRTKRLRRRGYFEARRNGLLPMRKAVLTAHVQYATSGRADPANAYPTVKALVDGLTDFGVLTDDDSKHLPAMTFKRDPGRCKRGWHVITLTLVEEDKTKEGGDDGQ
;
A
#
# COMPACT_ATOMS: atom_id res chain seq x y z
N MET A 1 -7.56 12.04 -18.37
CA MET A 1 -6.65 12.69 -17.42
C MET A 1 -6.31 11.73 -16.29
N THR A 2 -5.05 11.62 -15.96
CA THR A 2 -4.63 10.76 -14.86
C THR A 2 -4.60 11.56 -13.57
N GLY A 3 -5.00 10.91 -12.49
CA GLY A 3 -4.96 11.52 -11.17
C GLY A 3 -3.91 10.86 -10.30
N THR A 4 -3.42 11.61 -9.33
CA THR A 4 -2.48 11.10 -8.36
C THR A 4 -3.03 11.37 -6.97
N GLN A 5 -2.98 10.35 -6.12
CA GLN A 5 -3.37 10.50 -4.72
C GLN A 5 -2.26 9.94 -3.86
N GLU A 6 -2.08 10.53 -2.70
CA GLU A 6 -1.02 10.11 -1.80
C GLU A 6 -1.51 10.15 -0.37
N LEU A 7 -1.08 9.18 0.43
CA LEU A 7 -1.39 9.17 1.85
C LEU A 7 -0.25 8.52 2.61
N ALA A 8 0.01 9.01 3.81
CA ALA A 8 1.01 8.45 4.70
C ALA A 8 0.30 7.74 5.85
N ILE A 9 0.70 6.49 6.10
CA ILE A 9 0.07 5.65 7.11
C ILE A 9 1.10 5.26 8.15
N LYS A 10 0.83 5.58 9.41
CA LYS A 10 1.68 5.16 10.52
C LYS A 10 1.25 3.78 10.98
N ILE A 11 2.21 2.88 11.09
CA ILE A 11 1.94 1.49 11.44
C ILE A 11 2.75 1.12 12.67
N PRO A 12 2.08 0.71 13.76
CA PRO A 12 2.81 0.29 14.96
C PRO A 12 3.52 -1.03 14.72
N GLU A 13 4.61 -1.22 15.41
CA GLU A 13 5.43 -2.42 15.26
C GLU A 13 4.64 -3.71 15.44
N ASN A 14 3.66 -3.69 16.34
CA ASN A 14 2.86 -4.89 16.60
C ASN A 14 1.84 -5.22 15.52
N GLU A 15 1.78 -4.44 14.46
CA GLU A 15 0.98 -4.77 13.28
C GLU A 15 1.84 -5.06 12.05
N TRP A 16 3.13 -4.76 12.13
CA TRP A 16 4.02 -4.92 10.98
C TRP A 16 4.20 -6.39 10.60
N ILE A 17 4.12 -6.69 9.32
CA ILE A 17 4.38 -8.04 8.80
C ILE A 17 5.46 -7.92 7.72
N SER A 18 6.58 -8.61 7.96
CA SER A 18 7.67 -8.66 7.00
C SER A 18 7.62 -9.96 6.22
N ALA A 19 7.93 -9.89 4.93
CA ALA A 19 7.93 -11.07 4.07
C ALA A 19 8.96 -12.10 4.51
N ASN A 20 10.08 -11.66 5.09
CA ASN A 20 11.14 -12.57 5.54
C ASN A 20 11.04 -12.90 7.03
N GLY A 21 10.01 -12.44 7.70
CA GLY A 21 9.81 -12.73 9.11
C GLY A 21 9.11 -14.05 9.32
N ARG A 22 9.28 -14.62 10.52
CA ARG A 22 8.59 -15.83 10.91
C ARG A 22 7.58 -15.47 11.99
N MET A 23 6.37 -15.84 11.75
CA MET A 23 5.28 -15.48 12.64
C MET A 23 4.25 -16.59 12.59
N HIS A 24 3.69 -16.91 13.75
CA HIS A 24 2.61 -17.89 13.80
C HIS A 24 1.46 -17.42 12.92
N TRP A 25 0.84 -18.36 12.17
CA TRP A 25 -0.18 -18.00 11.20
C TRP A 25 -1.37 -17.25 11.82
N LYS A 26 -1.72 -17.55 13.08
CA LYS A 26 -2.81 -16.84 13.76
C LYS A 26 -2.45 -15.39 14.01
N GLU A 27 -1.21 -15.14 14.41
CA GLU A 27 -0.73 -13.77 14.61
C GLU A 27 -0.71 -13.02 13.30
N ARG A 28 -0.24 -13.68 12.24
CA ARG A 28 -0.19 -13.07 10.92
C ARG A 28 -1.59 -12.71 10.44
N ALA A 29 -2.55 -13.62 10.62
CA ALA A 29 -3.93 -13.38 10.22
C ALA A 29 -4.53 -12.21 10.99
N SER A 30 -4.24 -12.12 12.29
CA SER A 30 -4.72 -11.03 13.11
C SER A 30 -4.16 -9.69 12.67
N ARG A 31 -2.87 -9.64 12.39
CA ARG A 31 -2.22 -8.41 11.92
C ARG A 31 -2.74 -8.01 10.55
N THR A 32 -2.92 -8.98 9.65
CA THR A 32 -3.46 -8.72 8.33
C THR A 32 -4.84 -8.06 8.41
N LYS A 33 -5.67 -8.59 9.29
CA LYS A 33 -7.01 -8.05 9.48
C LYS A 33 -6.98 -6.62 10.00
N ARG A 34 -6.09 -6.35 10.96
CA ARG A 34 -5.96 -5.01 11.52
C ARG A 34 -5.42 -4.02 10.50
N LEU A 35 -4.44 -4.45 9.68
CA LEU A 35 -3.89 -3.62 8.63
C LEU A 35 -4.92 -3.29 7.56
N ARG A 36 -5.72 -4.29 7.18
CA ARG A 36 -6.77 -4.07 6.20
C ARG A 36 -7.76 -3.02 6.70
N ARG A 37 -8.14 -3.13 7.97
CA ARG A 37 -9.02 -2.13 8.59
C ARG A 37 -8.34 -0.76 8.62
N ARG A 38 -7.05 -0.72 8.92
CA ARG A 38 -6.30 0.54 8.95
C ARG A 38 -6.30 1.19 7.56
N GLY A 39 -6.09 0.41 6.51
CA GLY A 39 -6.16 0.92 5.15
C GLY A 39 -7.51 1.55 4.84
N TYR A 40 -8.57 0.86 5.23
CA TYR A 40 -9.92 1.37 5.02
C TYR A 40 -10.11 2.73 5.70
N PHE A 41 -9.76 2.83 6.97
CA PHE A 41 -9.99 4.07 7.73
C PHE A 41 -9.05 5.19 7.30
N GLU A 42 -7.84 4.87 6.89
CA GLU A 42 -6.92 5.90 6.40
C GLU A 42 -7.38 6.45 5.06
N ALA A 43 -7.92 5.60 4.19
CA ALA A 43 -8.52 6.06 2.94
C ALA A 43 -9.67 7.01 3.21
N ARG A 44 -10.52 6.64 4.15
CA ARG A 44 -11.66 7.45 4.54
C ARG A 44 -11.21 8.79 5.15
N ARG A 45 -10.25 8.73 6.07
CA ARG A 45 -9.76 9.92 6.76
C ARG A 45 -9.10 10.91 5.80
N ASN A 46 -8.40 10.38 4.81
CA ASN A 46 -7.70 11.21 3.82
C ASN A 46 -8.60 11.61 2.64
N GLY A 47 -9.85 11.17 2.64
CA GLY A 47 -10.78 11.53 1.59
C GLY A 47 -10.37 11.04 0.21
N LEU A 48 -9.82 9.83 0.13
CA LEU A 48 -9.40 9.30 -1.15
C LEU A 48 -10.59 9.12 -2.08
N LEU A 49 -10.38 9.45 -3.34
CA LEU A 49 -11.39 9.35 -4.37
C LEU A 49 -11.24 8.06 -5.14
N PRO A 50 -12.34 7.55 -5.73
CA PRO A 50 -12.27 6.34 -6.54
C PRO A 50 -11.35 6.53 -7.74
N MET A 51 -10.60 5.47 -8.05
CA MET A 51 -9.74 5.39 -9.21
C MET A 51 -10.06 4.09 -9.92
N ARG A 52 -10.07 4.11 -11.24
CA ARG A 52 -10.39 2.90 -11.99
C ARG A 52 -9.30 1.84 -11.79
N LYS A 53 -8.07 2.23 -11.96
CA LYS A 53 -6.93 1.33 -11.87
C LYS A 53 -5.70 2.18 -11.60
N ALA A 54 -4.80 1.70 -10.78
CA ALA A 54 -3.67 2.51 -10.36
C ALA A 54 -2.37 1.74 -10.33
N VAL A 55 -1.28 2.47 -10.51
CA VAL A 55 0.08 2.00 -10.21
C VAL A 55 0.42 2.57 -8.85
N LEU A 56 0.97 1.75 -7.98
CA LEU A 56 1.21 2.13 -6.59
C LEU A 56 2.69 2.08 -6.26
N THR A 57 3.18 3.14 -5.63
CA THR A 57 4.53 3.14 -5.06
C THR A 57 4.41 3.26 -3.56
N ALA A 58 5.08 2.34 -2.85
CA ALA A 58 5.11 2.35 -1.41
C ALA A 58 6.49 2.81 -0.95
N HIS A 59 6.54 3.95 -0.29
CA HIS A 59 7.77 4.45 0.32
C HIS A 59 7.75 4.05 1.78
N VAL A 60 8.75 3.25 2.18
CA VAL A 60 8.79 2.67 3.52
C VAL A 60 9.80 3.42 4.35
N GLN A 61 9.35 4.03 5.45
CA GLN A 61 10.19 4.76 6.36
C GLN A 61 10.39 3.95 7.63
N TYR A 62 11.64 3.79 8.03
CA TYR A 62 12.02 2.99 9.20
C TYR A 62 12.47 3.90 10.34
N ALA A 63 12.43 3.35 11.55
CA ALA A 63 12.86 4.10 12.73
C ALA A 63 14.38 4.23 12.80
N THR A 64 15.11 3.34 12.13
CA THR A 64 16.58 3.33 12.18
C THR A 64 17.14 3.41 10.78
N SER A 65 18.42 3.79 10.68
CA SER A 65 19.13 3.84 9.41
C SER A 65 19.75 2.50 9.04
N GLY A 66 19.46 1.45 9.80
CA GLY A 66 20.00 0.13 9.54
C GLY A 66 19.57 -0.45 8.21
N ARG A 67 20.14 -1.59 7.88
CA ARG A 67 19.86 -2.28 6.64
C ARG A 67 18.40 -2.75 6.61
N ALA A 68 17.72 -2.49 5.51
CA ALA A 68 16.35 -2.96 5.33
C ALA A 68 16.03 -3.03 3.84
N ASP A 69 15.31 -4.07 3.45
CA ASP A 69 14.83 -4.22 2.08
C ASP A 69 13.36 -3.81 2.06
N PRO A 70 13.02 -2.68 1.43
CA PRO A 70 11.62 -2.22 1.45
C PRO A 70 10.65 -3.20 0.79
N ALA A 71 11.12 -4.07 -0.12
CA ALA A 71 10.25 -5.07 -0.72
C ALA A 71 9.70 -6.06 0.31
N ASN A 72 10.38 -6.23 1.45
CA ASN A 72 9.89 -7.08 2.52
C ASN A 72 8.65 -6.53 3.21
N ALA A 73 8.27 -5.29 2.92
CA ALA A 73 7.04 -4.71 3.42
C ALA A 73 5.80 -5.16 2.64
N TYR A 74 5.98 -6.01 1.61
CA TYR A 74 4.88 -6.42 0.76
C TYR A 74 3.64 -6.91 1.52
N PRO A 75 3.76 -7.82 2.51
CA PRO A 75 2.55 -8.29 3.19
C PRO A 75 1.79 -7.18 3.91
N THR A 76 2.51 -6.23 4.48
CA THR A 76 1.89 -5.09 5.15
C THR A 76 1.19 -4.20 4.13
N VAL A 77 1.88 -3.87 3.03
CA VAL A 77 1.32 -3.00 2.00
C VAL A 77 0.11 -3.65 1.34
N LYS A 78 0.19 -4.96 1.06
CA LYS A 78 -0.93 -5.65 0.45
C LYS A 78 -2.18 -5.56 1.30
N ALA A 79 -2.04 -5.76 2.60
CA ALA A 79 -3.19 -5.69 3.50
C ALA A 79 -3.78 -4.27 3.54
N LEU A 80 -2.92 -3.25 3.54
CA LEU A 80 -3.38 -1.86 3.48
C LEU A 80 -4.14 -1.59 2.19
N VAL A 81 -3.61 -2.07 1.05
CA VAL A 81 -4.25 -1.87 -0.25
C VAL A 81 -5.60 -2.58 -0.30
N ASP A 82 -5.70 -3.76 0.29
CA ASP A 82 -6.99 -4.44 0.38
C ASP A 82 -8.00 -3.58 1.13
N GLY A 83 -7.54 -2.85 2.15
CA GLY A 83 -8.40 -1.91 2.87
C GLY A 83 -8.82 -0.73 2.03
N LEU A 84 -7.90 -0.20 1.22
CA LEU A 84 -8.24 0.86 0.27
C LEU A 84 -9.31 0.38 -0.70
N THR A 85 -9.17 -0.86 -1.16
CA THR A 85 -10.13 -1.46 -2.08
C THR A 85 -11.49 -1.62 -1.40
N ASP A 86 -11.50 -2.05 -0.14
CA ASP A 86 -12.74 -2.17 0.63
C ASP A 86 -13.46 -0.82 0.72
N PHE A 87 -12.71 0.26 0.82
CA PHE A 87 -13.30 1.59 0.89
C PHE A 87 -13.83 2.04 -0.49
N GLY A 88 -13.33 1.46 -1.56
CA GLY A 88 -13.78 1.80 -2.91
C GLY A 88 -12.82 2.67 -3.69
N VAL A 89 -11.55 2.72 -3.28
CA VAL A 89 -10.56 3.52 -4.01
C VAL A 89 -10.31 2.94 -5.39
N LEU A 90 -10.16 1.62 -5.48
CA LEU A 90 -9.93 0.96 -6.78
C LEU A 90 -11.23 0.34 -7.24
N THR A 91 -11.73 0.80 -8.37
CA THR A 91 -13.07 0.44 -8.83
C THR A 91 -13.12 -0.52 -10.00
N ASP A 92 -11.97 -0.81 -10.60
CA ASP A 92 -11.93 -1.74 -11.72
C ASP A 92 -12.19 -3.17 -11.22
N ASP A 93 -13.13 -3.85 -11.86
CA ASP A 93 -13.47 -5.21 -11.48
C ASP A 93 -12.38 -6.22 -11.79
N ASP A 94 -11.38 -5.83 -12.53
CA ASP A 94 -10.20 -6.66 -12.71
C ASP A 94 -9.41 -6.69 -11.41
N SER A 95 -10.14 -6.76 -10.34
CA SER A 95 -9.62 -6.73 -8.98
C SER A 95 -8.88 -8.00 -8.60
N LYS A 96 -8.95 -9.01 -9.44
CA LYS A 96 -8.16 -10.21 -9.24
C LYS A 96 -6.67 -9.90 -9.34
N HIS A 97 -6.35 -8.82 -10.02
CA HIS A 97 -4.98 -8.41 -10.22
C HIS A 97 -4.67 -7.26 -9.29
N LEU A 98 -3.66 -7.43 -8.49
CA LEU A 98 -3.18 -6.37 -7.64
C LEU A 98 -2.61 -5.26 -8.52
N PRO A 99 -2.74 -4.01 -8.09
CA PRO A 99 -2.08 -2.94 -8.84
C PRO A 99 -0.58 -3.21 -8.85
N ALA A 100 0.08 -2.75 -9.90
CA ALA A 100 1.54 -2.84 -9.95
C ALA A 100 2.08 -2.07 -8.76
N MET A 101 3.01 -2.69 -8.05
CA MET A 101 3.57 -2.10 -6.83
C MET A 101 5.07 -1.96 -6.94
N THR A 102 5.58 -0.80 -6.55
CA THR A 102 7.00 -0.54 -6.45
C THR A 102 7.30 -0.19 -4.99
N PHE A 103 8.40 -0.73 -4.47
CA PHE A 103 8.80 -0.50 -3.08
C PHE A 103 10.09 0.29 -3.06
N LYS A 104 10.10 1.39 -2.32
CA LYS A 104 11.26 2.24 -2.18
C LYS A 104 11.46 2.58 -0.71
N ARG A 105 12.71 2.77 -0.32
CA ARG A 105 12.99 3.20 1.03
C ARG A 105 12.89 4.72 1.10
N ASP A 106 12.15 5.21 2.07
CA ASP A 106 12.13 6.63 2.41
C ASP A 106 13.39 6.90 3.23
N PRO A 107 14.25 7.86 2.85
CA PRO A 107 15.49 8.10 3.57
C PRO A 107 15.31 8.71 4.95
N GLY A 108 14.14 9.27 5.25
CA GLY A 108 13.87 9.81 6.58
C GLY A 108 13.70 8.70 7.60
N ARG A 109 13.67 9.09 8.86
CA ARG A 109 13.44 8.17 9.96
C ARG A 109 12.19 8.57 10.72
N CYS A 110 11.41 7.57 11.13
CA CYS A 110 10.22 7.80 11.91
C CYS A 110 10.48 7.49 13.39
N LYS A 111 9.45 7.60 14.18
CA LYS A 111 9.51 7.38 15.61
C LYS A 111 9.79 5.90 15.91
N ARG A 112 10.60 5.64 16.94
CA ARG A 112 10.88 4.28 17.39
C ARG A 112 9.56 3.55 17.73
N GLY A 113 9.49 2.29 17.33
CA GLY A 113 8.28 1.48 17.53
C GLY A 113 7.25 1.63 16.43
N TRP A 114 7.60 2.38 15.37
CA TRP A 114 6.68 2.64 14.26
C TRP A 114 7.37 2.47 12.93
N HIS A 115 6.55 2.27 11.91
CA HIS A 115 6.95 2.42 10.52
C HIS A 115 5.97 3.40 9.90
N VAL A 116 6.41 4.09 8.85
CA VAL A 116 5.50 4.93 8.08
C VAL A 116 5.57 4.46 6.64
N ILE A 117 4.41 4.19 6.06
CA ILE A 117 4.32 3.86 4.65
C ILE A 117 3.57 4.97 3.95
N THR A 118 4.22 5.59 2.97
CA THR A 118 3.58 6.57 2.12
C THR A 118 3.22 5.88 0.81
N LEU A 119 1.93 5.83 0.53
CA LEU A 119 1.40 5.23 -0.69
C LEU A 119 1.11 6.32 -1.70
N THR A 120 1.68 6.19 -2.88
CA THR A 120 1.40 7.08 -4.01
C THR A 120 0.69 6.26 -5.06
N LEU A 121 -0.53 6.66 -5.40
CA LEU A 121 -1.34 5.97 -6.39
C LEU A 121 -1.49 6.87 -7.60
N VAL A 122 -1.10 6.36 -8.75
CA VAL A 122 -1.22 7.08 -10.02
C VAL A 122 -2.19 6.31 -10.90
N GLU A 123 -3.28 6.95 -11.29
CA GLU A 123 -4.29 6.30 -12.11
C GLU A 123 -3.74 6.02 -13.50
N GLU A 124 -3.94 4.81 -13.98
CA GLU A 124 -3.50 4.45 -15.32
C GLU A 124 -4.35 5.15 -16.37
N ASP A 125 -3.68 5.60 -17.43
CA ASP A 125 -4.35 6.27 -18.52
C ASP A 125 -5.06 5.25 -19.40
N LYS A 126 -6.38 5.32 -19.43
CA LYS A 126 -7.20 4.42 -20.24
C LYS A 126 -6.90 4.58 -21.73
N THR A 127 -6.64 5.81 -22.15
CA THR A 127 -6.32 6.09 -23.55
C THR A 127 -5.05 5.40 -23.97
N LYS A 128 -4.07 5.37 -23.07
CA LYS A 128 -2.80 4.71 -23.34
C LYS A 128 -2.98 3.23 -23.55
N GLU A 129 -3.83 2.59 -22.75
CA GLU A 129 -4.12 1.17 -22.91
C GLU A 129 -4.77 0.91 -24.27
N GLY A 130 -5.74 1.72 -24.62
CA GLY A 130 -6.42 1.58 -25.90
C GLY A 130 -5.49 1.79 -27.08
N GLY A 131 -4.54 2.72 -26.95
CA GLY A 131 -3.57 2.97 -28.01
C GLY A 131 -2.70 1.77 -28.29
N ASP A 132 -2.32 1.06 -27.26
CA ASP A 132 -1.49 -0.13 -27.42
C ASP A 132 -2.22 -1.21 -28.18
N ASP A 133 -3.50 -1.34 -27.95
CA ASP A 133 -4.30 -2.36 -28.63
C ASP A 133 -4.46 -2.10 -30.11
N GLY A 134 -4.28 -0.86 -30.52
CA GLY A 134 -4.41 -0.50 -31.91
C GLY A 134 -3.24 -0.93 -32.77
N GLN A 135 -2.23 -1.52 -32.21
CA GLN A 135 -1.01 -1.90 -32.93
C GLN A 135 -1.15 -3.18 -33.75
#